data_ab14ebbac38f93a623fe453f77a05308
#
_entry.id   ab14ebbac38f93a623fe453f77a05308
#
_cell.length_a   1.000
_cell.length_b   1.000
_cell.length_c   1.000
_cell.angle_alpha   90.00
_cell.angle_beta   90.00
_cell.angle_gamma   90.00
#
_symmetry.space_group_name_H-M   'P 1'
#
loop_
_entity.id
_entity.type
_entity.pdbx_description
1 polymer ?
#
loop_
_entity_poly.entity_id
_entity_poly.type
_entity_poly.pdbx_seq_one_letter_code
_entity_poly.pdbx_strand_id
1 'polypeptide(L)'
;MDLNDYLHTRDQQPVNPQEKEIALIKYTFIAACALKALAELALLATGTYGGLGVLLSTAALVLFIFSVYNAAGLCASKSLFRNAIIGFAAIFAGVLLFIFLAGGIIAHILLALGLLASFAFFFRFYQELGDSSAVSLFFYCFVSLVLSALATAFLARFSAPAAALINLAALVLNAYAMFNVTNFAHSYRDYGLRGKF
;
A
#
# COMPACT_ATOMS: atom_id res chain seq x y z
N MET A 1 6.01 -49.14 1.14
CA MET A 1 6.22 -47.70 1.04
C MET A 1 5.84 -47.14 2.38
N ASP A 2 6.83 -46.75 3.17
CA ASP A 2 6.67 -46.44 4.59
C ASP A 2 6.13 -44.99 4.74
N LEU A 3 5.25 -44.74 5.69
CA LEU A 3 4.63 -43.43 5.94
C LEU A 3 5.72 -42.36 6.24
N ASN A 4 6.86 -42.81 6.81
CA ASN A 4 8.03 -41.97 7.06
C ASN A 4 8.74 -41.52 5.78
N ASP A 5 8.79 -42.35 4.74
CA ASP A 5 9.37 -41.98 3.44
C ASP A 5 8.51 -40.93 2.74
N TYR A 6 7.18 -40.98 2.94
CA TYR A 6 6.25 -40.00 2.38
C TYR A 6 6.37 -38.63 3.06
N LEU A 7 6.62 -38.60 4.36
CA LEU A 7 6.83 -37.35 5.12
C LEU A 7 8.16 -36.69 4.80
N HIS A 8 9.25 -37.47 4.67
CA HIS A 8 10.58 -36.96 4.31
C HIS A 8 10.68 -36.48 2.85
N THR A 9 9.91 -37.04 1.92
CA THR A 9 9.86 -36.55 0.52
C THR A 9 9.06 -35.26 0.37
N ARG A 10 8.12 -34.99 1.26
CA ARG A 10 7.31 -33.74 1.25
C ARG A 10 8.11 -32.53 1.69
N ASP A 11 9.05 -32.70 2.63
CA ASP A 11 9.91 -31.62 3.11
C ASP A 11 11.08 -31.29 2.16
N GLN A 12 11.31 -32.13 1.13
CA GLN A 12 12.36 -31.91 0.14
C GLN A 12 11.86 -31.46 -1.24
N GLN A 13 10.56 -31.19 -1.40
CA GLN A 13 10.13 -30.56 -2.64
C GLN A 13 10.77 -29.17 -2.72
N PRO A 14 11.53 -28.86 -3.80
CA PRO A 14 12.11 -27.53 -3.97
C PRO A 14 10.95 -26.53 -3.97
N VAL A 15 10.95 -25.63 -2.99
CA VAL A 15 9.95 -24.56 -2.89
C VAL A 15 9.96 -23.83 -4.22
N ASN A 16 8.81 -23.78 -4.89
CA ASN A 16 8.66 -23.12 -6.18
C ASN A 16 9.25 -21.69 -6.05
N PRO A 17 10.18 -21.26 -6.91
CA PRO A 17 10.75 -19.91 -6.85
C PRO A 17 9.69 -18.82 -6.73
N GLN A 18 8.56 -18.97 -7.41
CA GLN A 18 7.43 -18.06 -7.36
C GLN A 18 6.77 -17.96 -5.97
N GLU A 19 6.71 -19.07 -5.21
CA GLU A 19 6.18 -19.05 -3.84
C GLU A 19 7.06 -18.22 -2.89
N LYS A 20 8.38 -18.28 -3.06
CA LYS A 20 9.32 -17.46 -2.28
C LYS A 20 9.16 -15.97 -2.57
N GLU A 21 8.99 -15.62 -3.84
CA GLU A 21 8.77 -14.24 -4.25
C GLU A 21 7.44 -13.70 -3.71
N ILE A 22 6.36 -14.48 -3.80
CA ILE A 22 5.07 -14.13 -3.23
C ILE A 22 5.17 -13.95 -1.71
N ALA A 23 5.85 -14.87 -1.03
CA ALA A 23 6.05 -14.76 0.41
C ALA A 23 6.84 -13.49 0.79
N LEU A 24 7.89 -13.15 0.04
CA LEU A 24 8.66 -11.92 0.24
C LEU A 24 7.78 -10.68 0.09
N ILE A 25 6.97 -10.60 -0.97
CA ILE A 25 6.05 -9.50 -1.22
C ILE A 25 5.05 -9.37 -0.07
N LYS A 26 4.43 -10.48 0.34
CA LYS A 26 3.47 -10.51 1.44
C LYS A 26 4.08 -10.01 2.74
N TYR A 27 5.21 -10.57 3.15
CA TYR A 27 5.84 -10.22 4.42
C TYR A 27 6.34 -8.78 4.44
N THR A 28 6.92 -8.28 3.34
CA THR A 28 7.36 -6.88 3.28
C THR A 28 6.21 -5.89 3.28
N PHE A 29 5.09 -6.22 2.61
CA PHE A 29 3.88 -5.39 2.66
C PHE A 29 3.23 -5.37 4.04
N ILE A 30 3.08 -6.54 4.67
CA ILE A 30 2.51 -6.66 6.02
C ILE A 30 3.42 -5.96 7.04
N ALA A 31 4.74 -6.09 6.92
CA ALA A 31 5.69 -5.38 7.76
C ALA A 31 5.59 -3.85 7.59
N ALA A 32 5.36 -3.36 6.36
CA ALA A 32 5.10 -1.94 6.12
C ALA A 32 3.83 -1.47 6.85
N CYS A 33 2.74 -2.24 6.76
CA CYS A 33 1.50 -1.94 7.49
C CYS A 33 1.73 -1.95 9.02
N ALA A 34 2.48 -2.93 9.54
CA ALA A 34 2.77 -3.04 10.97
C ALA A 34 3.63 -1.86 11.48
N LEU A 35 4.67 -1.47 10.75
CA LEU A 35 5.48 -0.30 11.11
C LEU A 35 4.67 0.99 11.09
N LYS A 36 3.80 1.17 10.10
CA LYS A 36 2.91 2.33 10.05
C LYS A 36 1.90 2.30 11.20
N ALA A 37 1.36 1.14 11.55
CA ALA A 37 0.46 0.96 12.70
C ALA A 37 1.17 1.33 14.02
N LEU A 38 2.43 0.92 14.20
CA LEU A 38 3.23 1.30 15.37
C LEU A 38 3.46 2.82 15.42
N ALA A 39 3.64 3.48 14.27
CA ALA A 39 3.75 4.95 14.21
C ALA A 39 2.43 5.63 14.64
N GLU A 40 1.27 5.10 14.23
CA GLU A 40 -0.04 5.62 14.65
C GLU A 40 -0.29 5.37 16.15
N LEU A 41 0.13 4.22 16.69
CA LEU A 41 0.04 3.92 18.13
C LEU A 41 0.97 4.84 18.94
N ALA A 42 2.16 5.14 18.43
CA ALA A 42 3.07 6.11 19.08
C ALA A 42 2.45 7.52 19.09
N LEU A 43 1.77 7.93 18.01
CA LEU A 43 1.00 9.18 17.97
C LEU A 43 -0.11 9.19 19.03
N LEU A 44 -0.86 8.09 19.17
CA LEU A 44 -1.91 7.95 20.20
C LEU A 44 -1.36 8.08 21.61
N ALA A 45 -0.20 7.49 21.88
CA ALA A 45 0.43 7.48 23.21
C ALA A 45 1.06 8.84 23.57
N THR A 46 1.61 9.56 22.61
CA THR A 46 2.39 10.78 22.86
C THR A 46 1.68 12.08 22.45
N GLY A 47 0.57 11.96 21.71
CA GLY A 47 -0.17 13.11 21.16
C GLY A 47 0.52 13.81 19.99
N THR A 48 1.74 13.42 19.63
CA THR A 48 2.53 14.06 18.57
C THR A 48 3.30 13.03 17.73
N TYR A 49 3.53 13.35 16.46
CA TYR A 49 4.49 12.59 15.64
C TYR A 49 5.91 12.97 16.07
N GLY A 50 6.42 12.32 17.10
CA GLY A 50 7.83 12.44 17.49
C GLY A 50 8.77 11.81 16.45
N GLY A 51 10.08 11.99 16.64
CA GLY A 51 11.10 11.43 15.74
C GLY A 51 10.97 9.94 15.48
N LEU A 52 10.54 9.15 16.46
CA LEU A 52 10.26 7.73 16.32
C LEU A 52 9.11 7.46 15.34
N GLY A 53 8.00 8.22 15.43
CA GLY A 53 6.86 8.07 14.51
C GLY A 53 7.24 8.40 13.06
N VAL A 54 8.09 9.40 12.85
CA VAL A 54 8.63 9.75 11.53
C VAL A 54 9.51 8.62 10.99
N LEU A 55 10.43 8.09 11.81
CA LEU A 55 11.31 6.98 11.42
C LEU A 55 10.51 5.74 11.03
N LEU A 56 9.54 5.34 11.86
CA LEU A 56 8.68 4.19 11.58
C LEU A 56 7.86 4.39 10.31
N SER A 57 7.30 5.59 10.08
CA SER A 57 6.53 5.90 8.87
C SER A 57 7.41 5.89 7.62
N THR A 58 8.66 6.38 7.72
CA THR A 58 9.62 6.35 6.61
C THR A 58 10.04 4.92 6.28
N ALA A 59 10.35 4.10 7.29
CA ALA A 59 10.67 2.69 7.10
C ALA A 59 9.49 1.93 6.48
N ALA A 60 8.26 2.20 6.94
CA ALA A 60 7.04 1.63 6.36
C ALA A 60 6.90 1.97 4.88
N LEU A 61 7.14 3.23 4.49
CA LEU A 61 7.08 3.67 3.10
C LEU A 61 8.12 2.95 2.23
N VAL A 62 9.35 2.81 2.71
CA VAL A 62 10.43 2.10 1.99
C VAL A 62 10.03 0.63 1.76
N LEU A 63 9.55 -0.06 2.79
CA LEU A 63 9.10 -1.46 2.67
C LEU A 63 7.89 -1.59 1.74
N PHE A 64 6.95 -0.64 1.78
CA PHE A 64 5.80 -0.62 0.87
C PHE A 64 6.27 -0.48 -0.58
N ILE A 65 7.14 0.49 -0.89
CA ILE A 65 7.67 0.70 -2.25
C ILE A 65 8.43 -0.55 -2.72
N PHE A 66 9.24 -1.16 -1.87
CA PHE A 66 9.95 -2.39 -2.17
C PHE A 66 8.99 -3.55 -2.49
N SER A 67 7.96 -3.74 -1.67
CA SER A 67 6.93 -4.77 -1.90
C SER A 67 6.19 -4.57 -3.23
N VAL A 68 5.77 -3.32 -3.52
CA VAL A 68 5.06 -2.98 -4.76
C VAL A 68 5.96 -3.15 -5.98
N TYR A 69 7.25 -2.82 -5.88
CA TYR A 69 8.23 -3.03 -6.96
C TYR A 69 8.36 -4.52 -7.30
N ASN A 70 8.50 -5.39 -6.30
CA ASN A 70 8.59 -6.84 -6.50
C ASN A 70 7.26 -7.41 -7.04
N ALA A 71 6.11 -6.95 -6.52
CA ALA A 71 4.80 -7.35 -7.03
C ALA A 71 4.63 -6.97 -8.52
N ALA A 72 5.04 -5.76 -8.90
CA ALA A 72 5.00 -5.30 -10.28
C ALA A 72 5.91 -6.15 -11.21
N GLY A 73 7.07 -6.57 -10.71
CA GLY A 73 7.97 -7.49 -11.40
C GLY A 73 7.32 -8.84 -11.63
N LEU A 74 6.74 -9.42 -10.59
CA LEU A 74 6.08 -10.73 -10.64
C LEU A 74 4.83 -10.74 -11.53
N CYS A 75 4.02 -9.66 -11.51
CA CYS A 75 2.86 -9.48 -12.38
C CYS A 75 3.23 -9.08 -13.82
N ALA A 76 4.49 -8.80 -14.11
CA ALA A 76 4.95 -8.17 -15.35
C ALA A 76 4.20 -6.86 -15.68
N SER A 77 3.72 -6.15 -14.64
CA SER A 77 2.91 -4.93 -14.76
C SER A 77 3.70 -3.71 -14.34
N LYS A 78 4.18 -2.93 -15.32
CA LYS A 78 4.83 -1.64 -15.08
C LYS A 78 3.84 -0.59 -14.54
N SER A 79 2.56 -0.71 -14.88
CA SER A 79 1.51 0.23 -14.45
C SER A 79 1.25 0.15 -12.96
N LEU A 80 1.34 -1.03 -12.35
CA LEU A 80 1.16 -1.23 -10.91
C LEU A 80 2.13 -0.34 -10.10
N PHE A 81 3.42 -0.46 -10.39
CA PHE A 81 4.45 0.35 -9.72
C PHE A 81 4.32 1.84 -10.03
N ARG A 82 4.12 2.17 -11.33
CA ARG A 82 3.96 3.55 -11.78
C ARG A 82 2.78 4.24 -11.09
N ASN A 83 1.62 3.58 -10.98
CA ASN A 83 0.44 4.15 -10.35
C ASN A 83 0.67 4.42 -8.86
N ALA A 84 1.33 3.53 -8.14
CA ALA A 84 1.70 3.76 -6.74
C ALA A 84 2.63 4.97 -6.59
N ILE A 85 3.71 5.05 -7.38
CA ILE A 85 4.69 6.14 -7.29
C ILE A 85 4.06 7.48 -7.67
N ILE A 86 3.28 7.54 -8.77
CA ILE A 86 2.61 8.80 -9.16
C ILE A 86 1.59 9.22 -8.09
N GLY A 87 0.86 8.28 -7.48
CA GLY A 87 -0.05 8.57 -6.37
C GLY A 87 0.66 9.25 -5.20
N PHE A 88 1.81 8.73 -4.77
CA PHE A 88 2.63 9.37 -3.73
C PHE A 88 3.22 10.71 -4.18
N ALA A 89 3.74 10.79 -5.40
CA ALA A 89 4.33 12.02 -5.93
C ALA A 89 3.28 13.14 -6.02
N ALA A 90 2.04 12.83 -6.40
CA ALA A 90 0.98 13.82 -6.52
C ALA A 90 0.61 14.43 -5.15
N ILE A 91 0.44 13.61 -4.09
CA ILE A 91 0.15 14.14 -2.75
C ILE A 91 1.36 14.91 -2.20
N PHE A 92 2.58 14.40 -2.40
CA PHE A 92 3.79 15.07 -1.93
C PHE A 92 3.98 16.43 -2.61
N ALA A 93 3.78 16.52 -3.92
CA ALA A 93 3.82 17.77 -4.66
C ALA A 93 2.75 18.76 -4.16
N GLY A 94 1.51 18.28 -3.94
CA GLY A 94 0.44 19.11 -3.38
C GLY A 94 0.78 19.68 -2.00
N VAL A 95 1.36 18.86 -1.11
CA VAL A 95 1.80 19.30 0.23
C VAL A 95 2.95 20.30 0.14
N LEU A 96 3.94 20.04 -0.70
CA LEU A 96 5.06 20.99 -0.89
C LEU A 96 4.56 22.34 -1.39
N LEU A 97 3.72 22.35 -2.44
CA LEU A 97 3.15 23.61 -2.96
C LEU A 97 2.31 24.34 -1.91
N PHE A 98 1.56 23.60 -1.09
CA PHE A 98 0.81 24.18 0.02
C PHE A 98 1.73 24.91 1.02
N ILE A 99 2.88 24.30 1.37
CA ILE A 99 3.85 24.89 2.29
C ILE A 99 4.52 26.12 1.65
N PHE A 100 4.99 26.01 0.41
CA PHE A 100 5.69 27.10 -0.28
C PHE A 100 4.81 28.31 -0.56
N LEU A 101 3.52 28.12 -0.82
CA LEU A 101 2.54 29.19 -1.07
C LEU A 101 1.86 29.71 0.21
N ALA A 102 2.45 29.39 1.39
CA ALA A 102 2.01 29.86 2.70
C ALA A 102 0.51 29.66 2.99
N GLY A 103 -0.10 28.60 2.46
CA GLY A 103 -1.50 28.24 2.76
C GLY A 103 -2.56 29.17 2.15
N GLY A 104 -2.26 29.97 1.15
CA GLY A 104 -3.22 30.81 0.45
C GLY A 104 -4.28 30.00 -0.33
N ILE A 105 -5.30 30.65 -0.88
CA ILE A 105 -6.40 30.00 -1.63
C ILE A 105 -5.87 29.12 -2.75
N ILE A 106 -4.88 29.60 -3.52
CA ILE A 106 -4.23 28.83 -4.61
C ILE A 106 -3.57 27.57 -4.06
N ALA A 107 -2.93 27.67 -2.89
CA ALA A 107 -2.29 26.53 -2.22
C ALA A 107 -3.30 25.44 -1.85
N HIS A 108 -4.48 25.81 -1.34
CA HIS A 108 -5.56 24.85 -1.04
C HIS A 108 -6.10 24.19 -2.31
N ILE A 109 -6.26 24.93 -3.40
CA ILE A 109 -6.69 24.36 -4.69
C ILE A 109 -5.67 23.35 -5.20
N LEU A 110 -4.37 23.69 -5.18
CA LEU A 110 -3.31 22.79 -5.62
C LEU A 110 -3.19 21.54 -4.73
N LEU A 111 -3.35 21.69 -3.41
CA LEU A 111 -3.40 20.54 -2.49
C LEU A 111 -4.60 19.64 -2.81
N ALA A 112 -5.79 20.20 -3.05
CA ALA A 112 -6.97 19.43 -3.41
C ALA A 112 -6.79 18.70 -4.74
N LEU A 113 -6.20 19.34 -5.75
CA LEU A 113 -5.87 18.69 -7.03
C LEU A 113 -4.84 17.57 -6.85
N GLY A 114 -3.82 17.77 -6.02
CA GLY A 114 -2.84 16.74 -5.67
C GLY A 114 -3.48 15.52 -5.00
N LEU A 115 -4.40 15.75 -4.06
CA LEU A 115 -5.18 14.69 -3.40
C LEU A 115 -6.07 13.94 -4.38
N LEU A 116 -6.82 14.64 -5.25
CA LEU A 116 -7.68 14.01 -6.25
C LEU A 116 -6.86 13.17 -7.24
N ALA A 117 -5.74 13.70 -7.71
CA ALA A 117 -4.83 12.95 -8.58
C ALA A 117 -4.28 11.71 -7.85
N SER A 118 -3.84 11.86 -6.59
CA SER A 118 -3.37 10.74 -5.77
C SER A 118 -4.44 9.65 -5.64
N PHE A 119 -5.68 10.00 -5.32
CA PHE A 119 -6.77 9.02 -5.23
C PHE A 119 -7.04 8.32 -6.56
N ALA A 120 -7.01 9.02 -7.69
CA ALA A 120 -7.20 8.41 -9.01
C ALA A 120 -6.10 7.37 -9.33
N PHE A 121 -4.84 7.66 -9.00
CA PHE A 121 -3.73 6.73 -9.20
C PHE A 121 -3.76 5.57 -8.21
N PHE A 122 -4.09 5.80 -6.93
CA PHE A 122 -4.26 4.71 -5.95
C PHE A 122 -5.46 3.84 -6.27
N PHE A 123 -6.57 4.38 -6.79
CA PHE A 123 -7.67 3.57 -7.28
C PHE A 123 -7.21 2.58 -8.34
N ARG A 124 -6.47 3.06 -9.36
CA ARG A 124 -5.90 2.19 -10.40
C ARG A 124 -4.92 1.16 -9.85
N PHE A 125 -4.08 1.58 -8.90
CA PHE A 125 -3.14 0.69 -8.22
C PHE A 125 -3.86 -0.45 -7.50
N TYR A 126 -4.86 -0.15 -6.67
CA TYR A 126 -5.61 -1.16 -5.93
C TYR A 126 -6.47 -2.04 -6.84
N GLN A 127 -7.05 -1.47 -7.89
CA GLN A 127 -7.78 -2.23 -8.90
C GLN A 127 -6.85 -3.24 -9.58
N GLU A 128 -5.69 -2.81 -10.04
CA GLU A 128 -4.73 -3.67 -10.73
C GLU A 128 -4.13 -4.73 -9.79
N LEU A 129 -3.88 -4.37 -8.53
CA LEU A 129 -3.43 -5.31 -7.52
C LEU A 129 -4.50 -6.37 -7.24
N GLY A 130 -5.77 -5.98 -7.16
CA GLY A 130 -6.91 -6.89 -7.01
C GLY A 130 -7.06 -7.82 -8.20
N ASP A 131 -7.01 -7.28 -9.42
CA ASP A 131 -7.12 -8.06 -10.67
C ASP A 131 -5.97 -9.08 -10.79
N SER A 132 -4.74 -8.66 -10.47
CA SER A 132 -3.54 -9.51 -10.57
C SER A 132 -3.48 -10.60 -9.50
N SER A 133 -4.03 -10.35 -8.31
CA SER A 133 -4.01 -11.29 -7.19
C SER A 133 -5.30 -12.10 -7.03
N ALA A 134 -6.34 -11.78 -7.80
CA ALA A 134 -7.71 -12.28 -7.66
C ALA A 134 -8.32 -12.04 -6.26
N VAL A 135 -7.88 -11.01 -5.54
CA VAL A 135 -8.35 -10.64 -4.20
C VAL A 135 -9.21 -9.38 -4.27
N SER A 136 -10.53 -9.54 -4.22
CA SER A 136 -11.49 -8.44 -4.29
C SER A 136 -11.41 -7.46 -3.11
N LEU A 137 -10.79 -7.86 -1.98
CA LEU A 137 -10.60 -7.03 -0.80
C LEU A 137 -9.79 -5.75 -1.08
N PHE A 138 -8.96 -5.72 -2.12
CA PHE A 138 -8.18 -4.53 -2.47
C PHE A 138 -9.04 -3.33 -2.88
N PHE A 139 -10.24 -3.56 -3.39
CA PHE A 139 -11.21 -2.46 -3.57
C PHE A 139 -11.58 -1.80 -2.24
N TYR A 140 -11.85 -2.59 -1.21
CA TYR A 140 -12.16 -2.06 0.13
C TYR A 140 -10.92 -1.41 0.79
N CYS A 141 -9.71 -1.87 0.46
CA CYS A 141 -8.48 -1.20 0.87
C CYS A 141 -8.39 0.21 0.31
N PHE A 142 -8.76 0.41 -0.96
CA PHE A 142 -8.84 1.76 -1.54
C PHE A 142 -9.89 2.62 -0.81
N VAL A 143 -11.09 2.09 -0.57
CA VAL A 143 -12.13 2.81 0.18
C VAL A 143 -11.62 3.18 1.58
N SER A 144 -10.94 2.27 2.27
CA SER A 144 -10.37 2.54 3.59
C SER A 144 -9.27 3.60 3.57
N LEU A 145 -8.46 3.65 2.49
CA LEU A 145 -7.47 4.71 2.28
C LEU A 145 -8.14 6.09 2.18
N VAL A 146 -9.23 6.19 1.40
CA VAL A 146 -9.98 7.45 1.26
C VAL A 146 -10.59 7.87 2.59
N LEU A 147 -11.22 6.93 3.32
CA LEU A 147 -11.78 7.19 4.64
C LEU A 147 -10.71 7.61 5.65
N SER A 148 -9.54 6.99 5.62
CA SER A 148 -8.37 7.33 6.45
C SER A 148 -7.88 8.76 6.16
N ALA A 149 -7.78 9.14 4.88
CA ALA A 149 -7.38 10.49 4.49
C ALA A 149 -8.41 11.54 4.93
N LEU A 150 -9.72 11.26 4.76
CA LEU A 150 -10.79 12.13 5.23
C LEU A 150 -10.81 12.24 6.75
N ALA A 151 -10.65 11.13 7.46
CA ALA A 151 -10.56 11.12 8.92
C ALA A 151 -9.39 11.97 9.42
N THR A 152 -8.23 11.86 8.79
CA THR A 152 -7.06 12.67 9.13
C THR A 152 -7.31 14.15 8.84
N ALA A 153 -7.92 14.49 7.71
CA ALA A 153 -8.17 15.88 7.32
C ALA A 153 -9.21 16.58 8.20
N PHE A 154 -10.27 15.88 8.58
CA PHE A 154 -11.42 16.48 9.27
C PHE A 154 -11.49 16.11 10.74
N LEU A 155 -11.39 14.81 11.08
CA LEU A 155 -11.57 14.33 12.46
C LEU A 155 -10.38 14.63 13.35
N ALA A 156 -9.15 14.67 12.81
CA ALA A 156 -7.96 14.90 13.64
C ALA A 156 -7.99 16.26 14.37
N ARG A 157 -8.74 17.22 13.85
CA ARG A 157 -8.95 18.54 14.50
C ARG A 157 -9.83 18.46 15.76
N PHE A 158 -10.74 17.47 15.82
CA PHE A 158 -11.69 17.29 16.92
C PHE A 158 -11.32 16.11 17.81
N SER A 159 -10.77 15.05 17.22
CA SER A 159 -10.38 13.83 17.91
C SER A 159 -9.26 13.09 17.17
N ALA A 160 -8.02 13.42 17.51
CA ALA A 160 -6.85 12.71 16.97
C ALA A 160 -6.91 11.18 17.24
N PRO A 161 -7.37 10.69 18.42
CA PRO A 161 -7.55 9.26 18.64
C PRO A 161 -8.53 8.59 17.68
N ALA A 162 -9.66 9.24 17.35
CA ALA A 162 -10.63 8.68 16.42
C ALA A 162 -10.06 8.56 15.00
N ALA A 163 -9.33 9.57 14.54
CA ALA A 163 -8.64 9.53 13.25
C ALA A 163 -7.59 8.40 13.20
N ALA A 164 -6.80 8.26 14.26
CA ALA A 164 -5.78 7.20 14.34
C ALA A 164 -6.41 5.80 14.37
N LEU A 165 -7.55 5.59 15.03
CA LEU A 165 -8.26 4.30 15.00
C LEU A 165 -8.75 3.93 13.59
N ILE A 166 -9.25 4.91 12.80
CA ILE A 166 -9.63 4.68 11.41
C ILE A 166 -8.40 4.32 10.57
N ASN A 167 -7.27 5.01 10.78
CA ASN A 167 -6.01 4.70 10.11
C ASN A 167 -5.53 3.29 10.45
N LEU A 168 -5.59 2.88 11.72
CA LEU A 168 -5.25 1.52 12.15
C LEU A 168 -6.13 0.47 11.49
N ALA A 169 -7.45 0.70 11.45
CA ALA A 169 -8.39 -0.22 10.80
C ALA A 169 -8.07 -0.36 9.29
N ALA A 170 -7.73 0.74 8.61
CA ALA A 170 -7.32 0.72 7.21
C ALA A 170 -6.03 -0.10 7.00
N LEU A 171 -5.03 0.04 7.88
CA LEU A 171 -3.78 -0.72 7.83
C LEU A 171 -4.00 -2.22 8.07
N VAL A 172 -4.85 -2.59 9.02
CA VAL A 172 -5.23 -3.98 9.27
C VAL A 172 -5.92 -4.59 8.05
N LEU A 173 -6.85 -3.86 7.42
CA LEU A 173 -7.53 -4.33 6.21
C LEU A 173 -6.55 -4.54 5.06
N ASN A 174 -5.59 -3.63 4.86
CA ASN A 174 -4.55 -3.77 3.84
C ASN A 174 -3.64 -4.99 4.10
N ALA A 175 -3.20 -5.18 5.35
CA ALA A 175 -2.41 -6.34 5.74
C ALA A 175 -3.19 -7.65 5.54
N TYR A 176 -4.46 -7.68 5.90
CA TYR A 176 -5.34 -8.82 5.72
C TYR A 176 -5.59 -9.13 4.23
N ALA A 177 -5.83 -8.12 3.40
CA ALA A 177 -5.99 -8.32 1.97
C ALA A 177 -4.73 -8.94 1.35
N MET A 178 -3.54 -8.43 1.71
CA MET A 178 -2.27 -8.98 1.24
C MET A 178 -2.00 -10.38 1.77
N PHE A 179 -2.40 -10.70 3.01
CA PHE A 179 -2.28 -12.05 3.56
C PHE A 179 -3.06 -13.08 2.73
N ASN A 180 -4.21 -12.71 2.17
CA ASN A 180 -5.05 -13.58 1.34
C ASN A 180 -4.54 -13.77 -0.10
N VAL A 181 -3.51 -13.06 -0.52
CA VAL A 181 -2.89 -13.26 -1.84
C VAL A 181 -2.22 -14.64 -1.86
N THR A 182 -2.63 -15.49 -2.77
CA THR A 182 -2.04 -16.82 -2.97
C THR A 182 -1.22 -16.93 -4.25
N ASN A 183 -1.55 -16.08 -5.23
CA ASN A 183 -0.89 -16.07 -6.53
C ASN A 183 -0.94 -14.68 -7.13
N PHE A 184 -0.02 -14.37 -8.04
CA PHE A 184 -0.09 -13.19 -8.91
C PHE A 184 -0.16 -13.65 -10.35
N ALA A 185 -1.25 -13.33 -11.04
CA ALA A 185 -1.40 -13.54 -12.47
C ALA A 185 -0.73 -12.43 -13.26
N HIS A 186 -0.19 -12.75 -14.43
CA HIS A 186 0.30 -11.74 -15.36
C HIS A 186 -0.83 -10.79 -15.77
N SER A 187 -0.59 -9.49 -15.68
CA SER A 187 -1.58 -8.49 -16.07
C SER A 187 -1.79 -8.51 -17.58
N TYR A 188 -2.98 -8.93 -18.02
CA TYR A 188 -3.37 -8.93 -19.43
C TYR A 188 -3.44 -7.52 -20.06
N ARG A 189 -3.48 -6.46 -19.24
CA ARG A 189 -3.58 -5.09 -19.75
C ARG A 189 -2.35 -4.62 -20.54
N ASP A 190 -1.16 -5.09 -20.20
CA ASP A 190 0.07 -4.71 -20.93
C ASP A 190 0.25 -5.50 -22.23
N TYR A 191 -0.39 -6.65 -22.40
CA TYR A 191 -0.32 -7.44 -23.63
C TYR A 191 -1.19 -6.87 -24.76
N GLY A 192 -2.28 -6.17 -24.46
CA GLY A 192 -3.17 -5.55 -25.47
C GLY A 192 -2.56 -4.39 -26.24
N LEU A 193 -1.47 -3.80 -25.73
CA LEU A 193 -0.79 -2.66 -26.38
C LEU A 193 0.45 -3.08 -27.18
N ARG A 194 0.99 -4.30 -27.01
CA ARG A 194 2.17 -4.78 -27.77
C ARG A 194 1.86 -5.26 -29.19
N GLY A 195 0.59 -5.38 -29.57
CA GLY A 195 0.17 -5.80 -30.91
C GLY A 195 -0.13 -4.67 -31.90
N LYS A 196 0.15 -3.40 -31.55
CA LYS A 196 -0.20 -2.23 -32.37
C LYS A 196 0.93 -1.21 -32.58
N PHE A 197 2.18 -1.64 -32.43
CA PHE A 197 3.34 -0.84 -32.87
C PHE A 197 4.34 -1.71 -33.60
#